data_fe393216d334cd25fa5f44d5971d67a5
#
_entry.id   fe393216d334cd25fa5f44d5971d67a5
#
_cell.length_a   1.000
_cell.length_b   1.000
_cell.length_c   1.000
_cell.angle_alpha   90.00
_cell.angle_beta   90.00
_cell.angle_gamma   90.00
#
_symmetry.space_group_name_H-M   'P 1'
#
loop_
_entity.id
_entity.type
_entity.pdbx_description
1 polymer ?
#
loop_
_entity_poly.entity_id
_entity_poly.type
_entity_poly.pdbx_seq_one_letter_code
_entity_poly.pdbx_strand_id
1 'polypeptide(L)'
;MVLKLGEASTIKDKRKVVLAIKDKLHHRYRLSCAEVDLLDSVSFAEIGAALVSNSPQFGEKVLRDAVSFVEGHYPVELYDVQTHYEIYG
;
A
#
# COMPACT_ATOMS: atom_id res chain seq x y z
N MET A 1 2.87 -1.63 -4.30
CA MET A 1 4.07 -1.06 -3.66
C MET A 1 4.81 -2.11 -2.84
N VAL A 2 6.11 -2.09 -2.95
CA VAL A 2 6.98 -2.97 -2.17
C VAL A 2 7.59 -2.16 -1.05
N LEU A 3 7.43 -2.63 0.19
CA LEU A 3 7.87 -1.95 1.39
C LEU A 3 8.88 -2.81 2.15
N LYS A 4 9.93 -2.18 2.66
CA LYS A 4 10.82 -2.80 3.64
C LYS A 4 10.40 -2.36 5.03
N LEU A 5 10.19 -3.35 5.92
CA LEU A 5 9.76 -3.12 7.29
C LEU A 5 10.96 -3.23 8.22
N GLY A 6 11.57 -2.09 8.54
CA GLY A 6 12.82 -2.07 9.32
C GLY A 6 12.69 -2.52 10.77
N GLU A 7 11.50 -2.43 11.36
CA GLU A 7 11.27 -2.75 12.76
C GLU A 7 10.61 -4.11 12.98
N ALA A 8 10.18 -4.78 11.92
CA ALA A 8 9.56 -6.10 12.04
C ALA A 8 10.64 -7.16 12.25
N SER A 9 10.51 -7.97 13.28
CA SER A 9 11.41 -9.09 13.59
C SER A 9 10.74 -10.44 13.47
N THR A 10 9.41 -10.47 13.35
CA THR A 10 8.62 -11.70 13.19
C THR A 10 7.51 -11.48 12.17
N ILE A 11 6.95 -12.58 11.65
CA ILE A 11 5.78 -12.52 10.77
C ILE A 11 4.59 -11.85 11.49
N LYS A 12 4.46 -12.07 12.78
CA LYS A 12 3.40 -11.44 13.57
C LYS A 12 3.55 -9.93 13.61
N ASP A 13 4.77 -9.43 13.81
CA ASP A 13 5.06 -7.99 13.78
C ASP A 13 4.74 -7.40 12.41
N LYS A 14 5.17 -8.07 11.35
CA LYS A 14 4.88 -7.65 9.98
C LYS A 14 3.38 -7.55 9.73
N ARG A 15 2.60 -8.57 10.13
CA ARG A 15 1.16 -8.59 9.92
C ARG A 15 0.45 -7.41 10.59
N LYS A 16 0.92 -7.01 11.78
CA LYS A 16 0.36 -5.84 12.47
C LYS A 16 0.56 -4.56 11.65
N VAL A 17 1.76 -4.37 11.13
CA VAL A 17 2.07 -3.17 10.32
C VAL A 17 1.27 -3.18 9.02
N VAL A 18 1.27 -4.31 8.32
CA VAL A 18 0.54 -4.45 7.05
C VAL A 18 -0.96 -4.23 7.24
N LEU A 19 -1.54 -4.81 8.29
CA LEU A 19 -2.96 -4.62 8.59
C LEU A 19 -3.28 -3.16 8.89
N ALA A 20 -2.45 -2.49 9.68
CA ALA A 20 -2.62 -1.08 10.00
C ALA A 20 -2.59 -0.21 8.73
N ILE A 21 -1.64 -0.49 7.84
CA ILE A 21 -1.53 0.24 6.57
C ILE A 21 -2.77 0.01 5.72
N LYS A 22 -3.19 -1.24 5.54
CA LYS A 22 -4.38 -1.57 4.74
C LYS A 22 -5.64 -0.90 5.28
N ASP A 23 -5.84 -0.97 6.59
CA ASP A 23 -7.01 -0.35 7.22
C ASP A 23 -7.02 1.17 7.03
N LYS A 24 -5.88 1.81 7.20
CA LYS A 24 -5.77 3.25 7.04
C LYS A 24 -6.01 3.68 5.60
N LEU A 25 -5.43 2.98 4.65
CA LEU A 25 -5.64 3.27 3.23
C LEU A 25 -7.11 3.08 2.83
N HIS A 26 -7.75 2.05 3.35
CA HIS A 26 -9.17 1.82 3.12
C HIS A 26 -10.03 2.95 3.69
N HIS A 27 -9.82 3.32 4.95
CA HIS A 27 -10.65 4.32 5.62
C HIS A 27 -10.38 5.75 5.15
N ARG A 28 -9.11 6.09 4.92
CA ARG A 28 -8.73 7.45 4.56
C ARG A 28 -8.89 7.74 3.07
N TYR A 29 -8.55 6.79 2.21
CA TYR A 29 -8.49 6.99 0.76
C TYR A 29 -9.51 6.17 -0.01
N ARG A 30 -10.28 5.35 0.67
CA ARG A 30 -11.27 4.44 0.05
C ARG A 30 -10.64 3.46 -0.93
N LEU A 31 -9.43 3.03 -0.64
CA LEU A 31 -8.73 2.04 -1.45
C LEU A 31 -9.09 0.63 -1.00
N SER A 32 -9.21 -0.27 -1.98
CA SER A 32 -9.22 -1.71 -1.73
C SER A 32 -7.79 -2.20 -1.73
N CYS A 33 -7.34 -2.80 -0.62
CA CYS A 33 -5.95 -3.19 -0.45
C CYS A 33 -5.81 -4.65 -0.06
N ALA A 34 -4.71 -5.25 -0.53
CA ALA A 34 -4.33 -6.61 -0.14
C ALA A 34 -2.80 -6.73 -0.14
N GLU A 35 -2.29 -7.61 0.71
CA GLU A 35 -0.91 -8.06 0.58
C GLU A 35 -0.89 -9.11 -0.54
N VAL A 36 -0.20 -8.81 -1.64
CA VAL A 36 -0.31 -9.60 -2.89
C VAL A 36 0.88 -10.51 -3.15
N ASP A 37 2.01 -10.28 -2.48
CA ASP A 37 3.20 -11.11 -2.60
C ASP A 37 4.08 -10.95 -1.37
N LEU A 38 5.15 -11.73 -1.27
CA LEU A 38 6.14 -11.69 -0.19
C LEU A 38 5.53 -12.01 1.18
N LEU A 39 4.45 -12.81 1.19
CA LEU A 39 3.71 -13.15 2.40
C LEU A 39 4.55 -13.81 3.49
N ASP A 40 5.56 -14.59 3.08
CA ASP A 40 6.44 -15.30 4.01
C ASP A 40 7.68 -14.49 4.39
N SER A 41 7.88 -13.32 3.80
CA SER A 41 9.00 -12.46 4.15
C SER A 41 8.68 -11.67 5.42
N VAL A 42 9.61 -11.64 6.36
CA VAL A 42 9.48 -10.81 7.56
C VAL A 42 9.81 -9.35 7.27
N SER A 43 10.78 -9.13 6.38
CA SER A 43 11.35 -7.81 6.14
C SER A 43 10.67 -7.03 5.03
N PHE A 44 9.92 -7.71 4.16
CA PHE A 44 9.32 -7.08 2.97
C PHE A 44 7.84 -7.42 2.86
N ALA A 45 7.07 -6.47 2.37
CA ALA A 45 5.67 -6.66 2.02
C ALA A 45 5.40 -6.05 0.66
N GLU A 46 4.58 -6.71 -0.15
CA GLU A 46 4.03 -6.11 -1.36
C GLU A 46 2.54 -5.91 -1.18
N ILE A 47 2.13 -4.65 -1.19
CA ILE A 47 0.72 -4.28 -1.00
C ILE A 47 0.18 -3.77 -2.34
N GLY A 48 -0.88 -4.41 -2.80
CA GLY A 48 -1.68 -3.94 -3.92
C GLY A 48 -2.81 -3.07 -3.42
N ALA A 49 -3.09 -1.99 -4.13
CA ALA A 49 -4.19 -1.10 -3.83
C ALA A 49 -4.89 -0.72 -5.12
N ALA A 50 -6.21 -0.62 -5.07
CA ALA A 50 -7.03 -0.29 -6.24
C ALA A 50 -8.15 0.65 -5.86
N LEU A 51 -8.51 1.51 -6.81
CA LEU A 51 -9.71 2.33 -6.70
C LEU A 51 -10.38 2.45 -8.07
N VAL A 52 -11.67 2.69 -8.03
CA VAL A 52 -12.46 3.01 -9.22
C VAL A 52 -12.78 4.49 -9.18
N SER A 53 -12.53 5.19 -10.28
CA SER A 53 -12.78 6.62 -10.40
C SER A 53 -13.27 6.95 -11.82
N ASN A 54 -14.09 7.97 -11.93
CA ASN A 54 -14.49 8.50 -13.23
C ASN A 54 -13.51 9.56 -13.76
N SER A 55 -12.43 9.80 -13.06
CA SER A 55 -11.37 10.75 -13.45
C SER A 55 -10.01 10.10 -13.26
N PRO A 56 -9.24 9.87 -14.36
CA PRO A 56 -7.89 9.32 -14.24
C PRO A 56 -6.97 10.22 -13.40
N GLN A 57 -7.08 11.53 -13.52
CA GLN A 57 -6.26 12.48 -12.78
C GLN A 57 -6.53 12.41 -11.28
N PHE A 58 -7.80 12.31 -10.91
CA PHE A 58 -8.18 12.17 -9.50
C PHE A 58 -7.68 10.84 -8.92
N GLY A 59 -7.88 9.75 -9.65
CA GLY A 59 -7.42 8.43 -9.22
C GLY A 59 -5.90 8.38 -9.03
N GLU A 60 -5.15 8.94 -9.97
CA GLU A 60 -3.70 9.02 -9.86
C GLU A 60 -3.26 9.84 -8.63
N LYS A 61 -3.93 10.97 -8.40
CA LYS A 61 -3.64 11.81 -7.23
C LYS A 61 -3.88 11.06 -5.93
N VAL A 62 -4.99 10.34 -5.82
CA VAL A 62 -5.32 9.55 -4.62
C VAL A 62 -4.26 8.49 -4.37
N LEU A 63 -3.85 7.75 -5.40
CA LEU A 63 -2.81 6.72 -5.25
C LEU A 63 -1.47 7.32 -4.84
N ARG A 64 -1.08 8.44 -5.43
CA ARG A 64 0.16 9.13 -5.08
C ARG A 64 0.14 9.64 -3.63
N ASP A 65 -0.98 10.24 -3.21
CA ASP A 65 -1.14 10.72 -1.85
C ASP A 65 -1.11 9.57 -0.83
N ALA A 66 -1.70 8.43 -1.19
CA ALA A 66 -1.68 7.24 -0.34
C ALA A 66 -0.26 6.70 -0.14
N VAL A 67 0.54 6.63 -1.19
CA VAL A 67 1.95 6.21 -1.12
C VAL A 67 2.74 7.14 -0.22
N SER A 68 2.59 8.44 -0.40
CA SER A 68 3.27 9.45 0.43
C SER A 68 2.86 9.34 1.90
N PHE A 69 1.59 9.07 2.15
CA PHE A 69 1.09 8.86 3.51
C PHE A 69 1.75 7.65 4.18
N VAL A 70 1.82 6.52 3.47
CA VAL A 70 2.46 5.31 4.01
C VAL A 70 3.93 5.58 4.35
N GLU A 71 4.64 6.21 3.44
CA GLU A 71 6.06 6.51 3.61
C GLU A 71 6.31 7.43 4.80
N GLY A 72 5.42 8.39 5.04
CA GLY A 72 5.59 9.39 6.09
C GLY A 72 5.05 8.98 7.45
N HIS A 73 4.21 7.94 7.57
CA HIS A 73 3.49 7.62 8.80
C HIS A 73 3.80 6.24 9.39
N TYR A 74 4.58 5.43 8.69
CA TYR A 74 4.92 4.07 9.16
C TYR A 74 6.43 3.85 9.09
N PRO A 75 6.96 2.95 9.93
CA PRO A 75 8.40 2.65 9.93
C PRO A 75 8.75 1.72 8.76
N VAL A 76 8.53 2.19 7.55
CA VAL A 76 8.74 1.44 6.30
C VAL A 76 9.56 2.27 5.33
N GLU A 77 10.31 1.58 4.49
CA GLU A 77 11.04 2.17 3.38
C GLU A 77 10.40 1.71 2.07
N LEU A 78 10.07 2.65 1.21
CA LEU A 78 9.47 2.36 -0.08
C LEU A 78 10.54 1.89 -1.06
N TYR A 79 10.43 0.64 -1.54
CA TYR A 79 11.38 0.05 -2.48
C TYR A 79 10.96 0.19 -3.92
N ASP A 80 9.66 0.02 -4.20
CA ASP A 80 9.15 0.10 -5.56
C ASP A 80 7.67 0.46 -5.54
N VAL A 81 7.26 1.25 -6.51
CA VAL A 81 5.85 1.57 -6.76
C VAL A 81 5.59 1.45 -8.25
N GLN A 82 4.60 0.65 -8.59
CA GLN A 82 4.10 0.57 -9.96
C GLN A 82 2.64 0.96 -9.96
N THR A 83 2.27 1.86 -10.86
CA THR A 83 0.89 2.31 -11.02
C THR A 83 0.40 1.93 -12.41
N HIS A 84 -0.78 1.37 -12.46
CA HIS A 84 -1.41 0.94 -13.69
C HIS A 84 -2.88 1.37 -13.66
N TYR A 85 -3.41 1.81 -14.79
CA TYR A 85 -4.82 2.15 -14.87
C TYR A 85 -5.41 1.73 -16.22
N GLU A 86 -6.70 1.44 -16.19
CA GLU A 86 -7.48 1.09 -17.38
C GLU A 86 -8.71 1.98 -17.46
N ILE A 87 -9.13 2.30 -18.67
CA ILE A 87 -10.31 3.12 -18.93
C ILE A 87 -11.36 2.21 -19.56
N TYR A 88 -12.56 2.21 -18.97
CA TYR A 88 -13.70 1.45 -19.47
C TYR A 88 -14.78 2.41 -19.97
N GLY A 89 -15.36 2.04 -21.07
CA GLY A 89 -16.38 2.83 -21.72
C GLY A 89 -15.87 3.65 -22.85
#